data_2ab0f2be8a41227b4838c467449cee04
#
_entry.id   2ab0f2be8a41227b4838c467449cee04
#
_cell.length_a   1.000
_cell.length_b   1.000
_cell.length_c   1.000
_cell.angle_alpha   90.00
_cell.angle_beta   90.00
_cell.angle_gamma   90.00
#
_symmetry.space_group_name_H-M   'P 1'
#
loop_
_entity.id
_entity.type
_entity.pdbx_description
1 polymer ?
#
loop_
_entity_poly.entity_id
_entity_poly.type
_entity_poly.pdbx_seq_one_letter_code
_entity_poly.pdbx_strand_id
1 'polypeptide(L)'
;MNLPAIEDRLDARQLAEAFRQFSEASEALTGAYAGLQTQVGQLTERLSVLMGALPAGVVVLDRDGRVVQANRVVEAMFGVPLAGVDWAGFCTARLAATETPGEWQLDIAGELRRVTRVDAALESGDGHIVLLNDVTDAHHMRLAAERNERLAAMGEMVAGLAHQLRTPLAAALLYTATLVQQEMGPADRERIGSRAMERLRHLEKLIRDMLLF
;
A
#
# COMPACT_ATOMS: atom_id res chain seq x y z
N MET A 1 -52.11 28.38 76.20
CA MET A 1 -51.88 27.03 75.69
C MET A 1 -51.35 27.17 74.26
N ASN A 2 -50.03 27.14 74.20
CA ASN A 2 -49.30 27.59 73.04
C ASN A 2 -48.32 26.50 72.55
N LEU A 3 -48.62 25.81 71.55
CA LEU A 3 -47.70 24.92 70.83
C LEU A 3 -47.91 25.01 69.32
N PRO A 4 -47.19 25.86 68.58
CA PRO A 4 -46.72 25.51 67.27
C PRO A 4 -45.26 25.94 66.92
N ALA A 5 -44.45 26.40 67.94
CA ALA A 5 -43.15 27.00 67.60
C ALA A 5 -41.99 25.97 67.43
N ILE A 6 -42.18 24.70 67.78
CA ILE A 6 -41.09 23.71 67.80
C ILE A 6 -41.06 22.92 66.44
N GLU A 7 -42.22 22.65 65.88
CA GLU A 7 -42.26 21.96 64.50
C GLU A 7 -41.72 22.84 63.41
N ASP A 8 -42.02 24.15 63.43
CA ASP A 8 -41.54 25.08 62.39
C ASP A 8 -39.99 25.29 62.41
N ARG A 9 -39.32 25.10 63.58
CA ARG A 9 -37.86 25.19 63.69
C ARG A 9 -37.14 23.90 63.25
N LEU A 10 -37.76 22.74 63.36
CA LEU A 10 -37.27 21.44 62.90
C LEU A 10 -37.34 21.37 61.38
N ASP A 11 -38.45 21.82 60.84
CA ASP A 11 -38.63 21.89 59.34
C ASP A 11 -37.63 22.86 58.72
N ALA A 12 -37.38 24.03 59.29
CA ALA A 12 -36.41 24.98 58.72
C ALA A 12 -34.98 24.48 58.78
N ARG A 13 -34.61 23.72 59.86
CA ARG A 13 -33.27 23.09 59.94
C ARG A 13 -33.11 21.94 58.93
N GLN A 14 -34.10 21.11 58.76
CA GLN A 14 -34.12 20.04 57.76
C GLN A 14 -34.07 20.59 56.35
N LEU A 15 -34.80 21.66 56.07
CA LEU A 15 -34.75 22.34 54.75
C LEU A 15 -33.38 22.96 54.47
N ALA A 16 -32.76 23.61 55.45
CA ALA A 16 -31.41 24.17 55.30
C ALA A 16 -30.34 23.09 55.06
N GLU A 17 -30.44 21.94 55.74
CA GLU A 17 -29.58 20.79 55.56
C GLU A 17 -29.76 20.17 54.15
N ALA A 18 -30.99 19.97 53.73
CA ALA A 18 -31.30 19.47 52.39
C ALA A 18 -30.79 20.42 51.29
N PHE A 19 -30.91 21.75 51.52
CA PHE A 19 -30.41 22.74 50.57
C PHE A 19 -28.86 22.73 50.49
N ARG A 20 -28.20 22.56 51.61
CA ARG A 20 -26.73 22.42 51.65
C ARG A 20 -26.27 21.19 50.90
N GLN A 21 -26.88 20.02 51.20
CA GLN A 21 -26.56 18.78 50.51
C GLN A 21 -26.84 18.86 48.99
N PHE A 22 -27.94 19.50 48.57
CA PHE A 22 -28.25 19.76 47.18
C PHE A 22 -27.20 20.67 46.54
N SER A 23 -26.77 21.74 47.21
CA SER A 23 -25.73 22.64 46.69
C SER A 23 -24.40 21.93 46.53
N GLU A 24 -23.97 21.15 47.53
CA GLU A 24 -22.73 20.35 47.48
C GLU A 24 -22.78 19.32 46.34
N ALA A 25 -23.91 18.61 46.16
CA ALA A 25 -24.10 17.66 45.10
C ALA A 25 -24.13 18.34 43.69
N SER A 26 -24.75 19.52 43.61
CA SER A 26 -24.79 20.31 42.36
C SER A 26 -23.39 20.83 41.95
N GLU A 27 -22.62 21.30 42.93
CA GLU A 27 -21.23 21.73 42.67
C GLU A 27 -20.33 20.55 42.27
N ALA A 28 -20.46 19.38 42.93
CA ALA A 28 -19.74 18.18 42.60
C ALA A 28 -20.09 17.68 41.19
N LEU A 29 -21.37 17.69 40.80
CA LEU A 29 -21.85 17.31 39.46
C LEU A 29 -21.30 18.28 38.40
N THR A 30 -21.36 19.58 38.67
CA THR A 30 -20.84 20.61 37.78
C THR A 30 -19.34 20.47 37.56
N GLY A 31 -18.59 20.20 38.62
CA GLY A 31 -17.14 19.93 38.55
C GLY A 31 -16.83 18.65 37.77
N ALA A 32 -17.58 17.57 38.01
CA ALA A 32 -17.41 16.31 37.26
C ALA A 32 -17.72 16.48 35.75
N TYR A 33 -18.79 17.23 35.44
CA TYR A 33 -19.15 17.52 34.07
C TYR A 33 -18.09 18.36 33.31
N ALA A 34 -17.56 19.39 33.97
CA ALA A 34 -16.47 20.20 33.44
C ALA A 34 -15.19 19.37 33.23
N GLY A 35 -14.88 18.47 34.16
CA GLY A 35 -13.76 17.52 34.05
C GLY A 35 -13.92 16.57 32.85
N LEU A 36 -15.11 16.00 32.67
CA LEU A 36 -15.44 15.14 31.54
C LEU A 36 -15.34 15.90 30.18
N GLN A 37 -15.87 17.11 30.10
CA GLN A 37 -15.74 17.93 28.89
C GLN A 37 -14.27 18.20 28.54
N THR A 38 -13.43 18.49 29.54
CA THR A 38 -12.00 18.71 29.32
C THR A 38 -11.31 17.44 28.81
N GLN A 39 -11.63 16.28 29.39
CA GLN A 39 -11.06 15.00 28.94
C GLN A 39 -11.49 14.64 27.52
N VAL A 40 -12.78 14.81 27.17
CA VAL A 40 -13.29 14.58 25.82
C VAL A 40 -12.59 15.51 24.82
N GLY A 41 -12.42 16.78 25.15
CA GLY A 41 -11.69 17.74 24.31
C GLY A 41 -10.25 17.30 24.04
N GLN A 42 -9.52 16.90 25.09
CA GLN A 42 -8.15 16.42 24.97
C GLN A 42 -8.02 15.12 24.14
N LEU A 43 -8.97 14.18 24.32
CA LEU A 43 -9.00 12.95 23.53
C LEU A 43 -9.26 13.24 22.07
N THR A 44 -10.22 14.12 21.78
CA THR A 44 -10.56 14.52 20.40
C THR A 44 -9.38 15.19 19.70
N GLU A 45 -8.68 16.09 20.41
CA GLU A 45 -7.47 16.73 19.90
C GLU A 45 -6.37 15.71 19.59
N ARG A 46 -6.09 14.79 20.53
CA ARG A 46 -5.10 13.72 20.31
C ARG A 46 -5.45 12.83 19.12
N LEU A 47 -6.70 12.44 18.99
CA LEU A 47 -7.16 11.65 17.84
C LEU A 47 -6.99 12.41 16.52
N SER A 48 -7.30 13.70 16.50
CA SER A 48 -7.12 14.56 15.32
C SER A 48 -5.65 14.66 14.90
N VAL A 49 -4.75 14.84 15.87
CA VAL A 49 -3.30 14.87 15.63
C VAL A 49 -2.80 13.53 15.09
N LEU A 50 -3.22 12.41 15.69
CA LEU A 50 -2.86 11.07 15.22
C LEU A 50 -3.36 10.80 13.81
N MET A 51 -4.61 11.12 13.51
CA MET A 51 -5.18 11.00 12.16
C MET A 51 -4.42 11.85 11.14
N GLY A 52 -3.98 13.04 11.52
CA GLY A 52 -3.19 13.93 10.64
C GLY A 52 -1.76 13.47 10.41
N ALA A 53 -1.17 12.72 11.36
CA ALA A 53 0.19 12.18 11.27
C ALA A 53 0.29 10.89 10.45
N LEU A 54 -0.83 10.21 10.20
CA LEU A 54 -0.85 8.99 9.38
C LEU A 54 -0.61 9.36 7.91
N PRO A 55 0.33 8.67 7.22
CA PRO A 55 0.55 8.87 5.77
C PRO A 55 -0.55 8.23 4.91
N ALA A 56 -1.66 7.85 5.50
CA ALA A 56 -2.81 7.20 4.88
C ALA A 56 -4.04 8.10 4.96
N GLY A 57 -4.89 8.05 3.96
CA GLY A 57 -6.23 8.63 3.99
C GLY A 57 -7.11 7.87 4.98
N VAL A 58 -7.75 8.60 5.91
CA VAL A 58 -8.67 8.01 6.90
C VAL A 58 -10.03 8.65 6.74
N VAL A 59 -11.05 7.82 6.60
CA VAL A 59 -12.46 8.22 6.53
C VAL A 59 -13.23 7.48 7.59
N VAL A 60 -14.02 8.19 8.38
CA VAL A 60 -14.97 7.61 9.34
C VAL A 60 -16.37 7.77 8.78
N LEU A 61 -17.09 6.67 8.70
CA LEU A 61 -18.45 6.59 8.19
C LEU A 61 -19.42 6.31 9.33
N ASP A 62 -20.61 6.88 9.25
CA ASP A 62 -21.74 6.50 10.10
C ASP A 62 -22.42 5.19 9.63
N ARG A 63 -23.53 4.82 10.30
CA ARG A 63 -24.32 3.62 9.96
C ARG A 63 -24.93 3.68 8.57
N ASP A 64 -25.19 4.87 8.06
CA ASP A 64 -25.79 5.10 6.74
C ASP A 64 -24.73 5.19 5.63
N GLY A 65 -23.44 5.03 5.96
CA GLY A 65 -22.34 5.09 5.02
C GLY A 65 -21.96 6.51 4.60
N ARG A 66 -22.35 7.53 5.40
CA ARG A 66 -21.96 8.92 5.16
C ARG A 66 -20.69 9.25 5.91
N VAL A 67 -19.87 10.10 5.31
CA VAL A 67 -18.62 10.56 5.92
C VAL A 67 -18.89 11.49 7.09
N VAL A 68 -18.56 11.05 8.30
CA VAL A 68 -18.59 11.87 9.53
C VAL A 68 -17.31 12.65 9.71
N GLN A 69 -16.17 11.99 9.43
CA GLN A 69 -14.86 12.61 9.57
C GLN A 69 -13.90 12.09 8.49
N ALA A 70 -13.06 12.97 8.00
CA ALA A 70 -11.98 12.66 7.06
C ALA A 70 -10.70 13.36 7.51
N ASN A 71 -9.55 12.73 7.32
CA ASN A 71 -8.29 13.38 7.59
C ASN A 71 -7.82 14.19 6.38
N ARG A 72 -6.88 15.10 6.62
CA ARG A 72 -6.33 15.97 5.57
C ARG A 72 -5.72 15.20 4.38
N VAL A 73 -5.18 14.01 4.64
CA VAL A 73 -4.54 13.18 3.61
C VAL A 73 -5.57 12.71 2.58
N VAL A 74 -6.72 12.18 3.04
CA VAL A 74 -7.77 11.73 2.11
C VAL A 74 -8.43 12.89 1.36
N GLU A 75 -8.62 14.04 2.01
CA GLU A 75 -9.16 15.22 1.33
C GLU A 75 -8.17 15.76 0.28
N ALA A 76 -6.87 15.72 0.56
CA ALA A 76 -5.84 16.04 -0.43
C ALA A 76 -5.79 15.03 -1.59
N MET A 77 -5.99 13.73 -1.31
CA MET A 77 -6.07 12.67 -2.34
C MET A 77 -7.22 12.91 -3.32
N PHE A 78 -8.38 13.33 -2.84
CA PHE A 78 -9.55 13.53 -3.70
C PHE A 78 -9.72 14.98 -4.19
N GLY A 79 -9.01 15.92 -3.60
CA GLY A 79 -9.06 17.34 -3.92
C GLY A 79 -10.37 18.04 -3.53
N VAL A 80 -11.20 17.39 -2.68
CA VAL A 80 -12.51 17.89 -2.23
C VAL A 80 -12.76 17.60 -0.76
N PRO A 81 -13.50 18.43 -0.04
CA PRO A 81 -13.97 18.11 1.30
C PRO A 81 -14.97 16.95 1.24
N LEU A 82 -14.87 16.02 2.17
CA LEU A 82 -15.64 14.76 2.15
C LEU A 82 -16.75 14.73 3.20
N ALA A 83 -16.83 15.67 4.14
CA ALA A 83 -17.84 15.66 5.21
C ALA A 83 -19.27 15.61 4.67
N GLY A 84 -20.07 14.65 5.16
CA GLY A 84 -21.47 14.45 4.78
C GLY A 84 -21.69 13.73 3.44
N VAL A 85 -20.63 13.39 2.71
CA VAL A 85 -20.72 12.71 1.40
C VAL A 85 -21.16 11.26 1.59
N ASP A 86 -22.01 10.75 0.69
CA ASP A 86 -22.26 9.32 0.56
C ASP A 86 -21.01 8.62 0.01
N TRP A 87 -20.37 7.83 0.85
CA TRP A 87 -19.07 7.24 0.54
C TRP A 87 -19.14 6.20 -0.59
N ALA A 88 -20.20 5.38 -0.62
CA ALA A 88 -20.34 4.32 -1.62
C ALA A 88 -20.52 4.91 -3.02
N GLY A 89 -21.42 5.88 -3.16
CA GLY A 89 -21.64 6.58 -4.42
C GLY A 89 -20.40 7.36 -4.88
N PHE A 90 -19.71 8.00 -3.94
CA PHE A 90 -18.47 8.73 -4.22
C PHE A 90 -17.36 7.81 -4.73
N CYS A 91 -17.14 6.66 -4.06
CA CYS A 91 -16.17 5.68 -4.50
C CYS A 91 -16.47 5.13 -5.89
N THR A 92 -17.73 4.80 -6.17
CA THR A 92 -18.16 4.29 -7.48
C THR A 92 -17.88 5.28 -8.61
N ALA A 93 -17.97 6.58 -8.32
CA ALA A 93 -17.72 7.64 -9.29
C ALA A 93 -16.24 7.97 -9.50
N ARG A 94 -15.37 7.67 -8.53
CA ARG A 94 -13.98 8.13 -8.51
C ARG A 94 -12.94 7.03 -8.51
N LEU A 95 -13.28 5.82 -8.07
CA LEU A 95 -12.38 4.69 -7.98
C LEU A 95 -12.69 3.67 -9.07
N ALA A 96 -11.72 3.37 -9.91
CA ALA A 96 -11.80 2.28 -10.88
C ALA A 96 -11.09 1.04 -10.33
N ALA A 97 -11.68 -0.15 -10.53
CA ALA A 97 -11.05 -1.41 -10.17
C ALA A 97 -9.80 -1.64 -11.03
N THR A 98 -8.76 -2.23 -10.44
CA THR A 98 -7.54 -2.63 -11.16
C THR A 98 -7.52 -4.15 -11.34
N GLU A 99 -6.52 -4.65 -12.09
CA GLU A 99 -6.28 -6.09 -12.23
C GLU A 99 -5.85 -6.76 -10.91
N THR A 100 -5.32 -5.98 -9.97
CA THR A 100 -4.87 -6.47 -8.66
C THR A 100 -6.02 -6.37 -7.65
N PRO A 101 -6.51 -7.48 -7.08
CA PRO A 101 -7.55 -7.45 -6.07
C PRO A 101 -7.17 -6.58 -4.87
N GLY A 102 -8.08 -5.69 -4.45
CA GLY A 102 -7.85 -4.77 -3.32
C GLY A 102 -7.09 -3.48 -3.68
N GLU A 103 -6.65 -3.33 -4.92
CA GLU A 103 -6.10 -2.08 -5.45
C GLU A 103 -7.12 -1.38 -6.35
N TRP A 104 -7.17 -0.08 -6.22
CA TRP A 104 -8.06 0.80 -6.97
C TRP A 104 -7.26 1.88 -7.66
N GLN A 105 -7.76 2.36 -8.77
CA GLN A 105 -7.19 3.48 -9.51
C GLN A 105 -8.02 4.73 -9.26
N LEU A 106 -7.35 5.84 -8.95
CA LEU A 106 -7.92 7.13 -8.68
C LEU A 106 -7.29 8.15 -9.64
N ASP A 107 -8.13 8.92 -10.35
CA ASP A 107 -7.67 10.05 -11.15
C ASP A 107 -7.72 11.33 -10.31
N ILE A 108 -6.55 11.95 -10.11
CA ILE A 108 -6.40 13.24 -9.43
C ILE A 108 -5.83 14.25 -10.42
N ALA A 109 -6.69 15.11 -10.94
CA ALA A 109 -6.29 16.17 -11.87
C ALA A 109 -5.52 15.68 -13.12
N GLY A 110 -5.86 14.47 -13.61
CA GLY A 110 -5.21 13.85 -14.77
C GLY A 110 -3.99 12.97 -14.41
N GLU A 111 -3.65 12.85 -13.12
CA GLU A 111 -2.64 11.92 -12.63
C GLU A 111 -3.31 10.67 -12.06
N LEU A 112 -2.97 9.52 -12.64
CA LEU A 112 -3.50 8.22 -12.21
C LEU A 112 -2.70 7.71 -11.02
N ARG A 113 -3.35 7.56 -9.87
CA ARG A 113 -2.77 7.01 -8.65
C ARG A 113 -3.37 5.66 -8.30
N ARG A 114 -2.57 4.80 -7.70
CA ARG A 114 -3.03 3.52 -7.16
C ARG A 114 -3.21 3.63 -5.66
N VAL A 115 -4.38 3.19 -5.19
CA VAL A 115 -4.72 3.20 -3.77
C VAL A 115 -5.18 1.82 -3.33
N THR A 116 -4.81 1.41 -2.13
CA THR A 116 -5.41 0.26 -1.45
C THR A 116 -6.47 0.74 -0.47
N ARG A 117 -7.55 -0.04 -0.31
CA ARG A 117 -8.64 0.24 0.60
C ARG A 117 -8.75 -0.88 1.63
N VAL A 118 -8.83 -0.50 2.90
CA VAL A 118 -9.10 -1.41 4.02
C VAL A 118 -10.29 -0.85 4.81
N ASP A 119 -11.30 -1.68 5.03
CA ASP A 119 -12.49 -1.32 5.79
C ASP A 119 -12.46 -2.03 7.14
N ALA A 120 -12.69 -1.30 8.22
CA ALA A 120 -12.77 -1.81 9.59
C ALA A 120 -14.07 -1.32 10.24
N ALA A 121 -14.86 -2.24 10.78
CA ALA A 121 -16.06 -1.89 11.55
C ALA A 121 -15.66 -1.32 12.91
N LEU A 122 -16.38 -0.31 13.39
CA LEU A 122 -16.24 0.20 14.75
C LEU A 122 -16.84 -0.81 15.73
N GLU A 123 -16.15 -1.06 16.85
CA GLU A 123 -16.63 -1.98 17.90
C GLU A 123 -17.98 -1.54 18.51
N SER A 124 -18.26 -0.24 18.51
CA SER A 124 -19.55 0.31 18.92
C SER A 124 -20.72 -0.08 18.01
N GLY A 125 -20.43 -0.59 16.79
CA GLY A 125 -21.43 -0.84 15.77
C GLY A 125 -22.03 0.41 15.12
N ASP A 126 -21.47 1.60 15.41
CA ASP A 126 -22.00 2.89 14.97
C ASP A 126 -21.46 3.36 13.62
N GLY A 127 -20.65 2.53 12.93
CA GLY A 127 -20.09 2.89 11.63
C GLY A 127 -18.86 2.10 11.27
N HIS A 128 -18.09 2.62 10.30
CA HIS A 128 -16.90 1.98 9.73
C HIS A 128 -15.77 3.00 9.61
N ILE A 129 -14.53 2.51 9.69
CA ILE A 129 -13.34 3.29 9.34
C ILE A 129 -12.81 2.73 8.02
N VAL A 130 -12.57 3.61 7.06
CA VAL A 130 -11.93 3.28 5.78
C VAL A 130 -10.54 3.88 5.76
N LEU A 131 -9.55 3.04 5.48
CA LEU A 131 -8.17 3.44 5.27
C LEU A 131 -7.83 3.36 3.80
N LEU A 132 -7.23 4.41 3.26
CA LEU A 132 -6.76 4.50 1.88
C LEU A 132 -5.26 4.75 1.89
N ASN A 133 -4.48 3.82 1.34
CA ASN A 133 -3.04 4.02 1.17
C ASN A 133 -2.72 4.28 -0.30
N ASP A 134 -1.96 5.34 -0.58
CA ASP A 134 -1.36 5.54 -1.89
C ASP A 134 -0.19 4.56 -2.05
N VAL A 135 -0.32 3.67 -3.02
CA VAL A 135 0.68 2.64 -3.33
C VAL A 135 1.30 2.84 -4.71
N THR A 136 1.14 4.03 -5.30
CA THR A 136 1.60 4.36 -6.65
C THR A 136 3.11 4.13 -6.80
N ASP A 137 3.91 4.71 -5.90
CA ASP A 137 5.37 4.57 -5.94
C ASP A 137 5.81 3.12 -5.69
N ALA A 138 5.18 2.44 -4.72
CA ALA A 138 5.46 1.04 -4.44
C ALA A 138 5.15 0.13 -5.65
N HIS A 139 4.04 0.41 -6.36
CA HIS A 139 3.69 -0.30 -7.59
C HIS A 139 4.71 -0.05 -8.71
N HIS A 140 5.13 1.19 -8.94
CA HIS A 140 6.15 1.54 -9.93
C HIS A 140 7.50 0.88 -9.60
N MET A 141 7.91 0.88 -8.34
CA MET A 141 9.13 0.20 -7.90
C MET A 141 9.07 -1.31 -8.14
N ARG A 142 7.92 -1.93 -7.88
CA ARG A 142 7.72 -3.36 -8.14
C ARG A 142 7.86 -3.68 -9.63
N LEU A 143 7.19 -2.91 -10.51
CA LEU A 143 7.29 -3.09 -11.96
C LEU A 143 8.72 -2.89 -12.47
N ALA A 144 9.44 -1.89 -11.95
CA ALA A 144 10.84 -1.65 -12.30
C ALA A 144 11.73 -2.82 -11.86
N ALA A 145 11.52 -3.36 -10.65
CA ALA A 145 12.24 -4.52 -10.15
C ALA A 145 11.99 -5.77 -11.00
N GLU A 146 10.74 -6.08 -11.34
CA GLU A 146 10.38 -7.21 -12.20
C GLU A 146 10.99 -7.08 -13.60
N ARG A 147 11.01 -5.86 -14.16
CA ARG A 147 11.67 -5.59 -15.45
C ARG A 147 13.18 -5.82 -15.37
N ASN A 148 13.81 -5.32 -14.31
CA ASN A 148 15.25 -5.47 -14.11
C ASN A 148 15.63 -6.95 -13.91
N GLU A 149 14.84 -7.72 -13.17
CA GLU A 149 15.04 -9.15 -13.00
C GLU A 149 14.97 -9.90 -14.34
N ARG A 150 13.95 -9.60 -15.17
CA ARG A 150 13.85 -10.18 -16.52
C ARG A 150 15.05 -9.82 -17.37
N LEU A 151 15.49 -8.56 -17.35
CA LEU A 151 16.66 -8.12 -18.11
C LEU A 151 17.94 -8.81 -17.62
N ALA A 152 18.12 -8.99 -16.32
CA ALA A 152 19.26 -9.71 -15.75
C ALA A 152 19.26 -11.18 -16.18
N ALA A 153 18.12 -11.86 -16.09
CA ALA A 153 17.97 -13.25 -16.52
C ALA A 153 18.27 -13.41 -18.04
N MET A 154 17.79 -12.47 -18.87
CA MET A 154 18.12 -12.45 -20.30
C MET A 154 19.62 -12.21 -20.54
N GLY A 155 20.26 -11.30 -19.78
CA GLY A 155 21.69 -11.03 -19.87
C GLY A 155 22.54 -12.25 -19.53
N GLU A 156 22.18 -12.98 -18.46
CA GLU A 156 22.86 -14.21 -18.05
C GLU A 156 22.73 -15.32 -19.12
N MET A 157 21.51 -15.47 -19.68
CA MET A 157 21.27 -16.40 -20.79
C MET A 157 22.14 -16.06 -22.00
N VAL A 158 22.16 -14.79 -22.44
CA VAL A 158 22.98 -14.35 -23.58
C VAL A 158 24.48 -14.57 -23.32
N ALA A 159 24.98 -14.31 -22.13
CA ALA A 159 26.36 -14.56 -21.75
C ALA A 159 26.70 -16.06 -21.80
N GLY A 160 25.81 -16.92 -21.31
CA GLY A 160 25.95 -18.38 -21.40
C GLY A 160 26.00 -18.88 -22.86
N LEU A 161 25.11 -18.35 -23.70
CA LEU A 161 25.06 -18.67 -25.12
C LEU A 161 26.33 -18.21 -25.87
N ALA A 162 26.81 -17.00 -25.59
CA ALA A 162 28.05 -16.50 -26.16
C ALA A 162 29.24 -17.39 -25.82
N HIS A 163 29.29 -17.90 -24.59
CA HIS A 163 30.33 -18.84 -24.17
C HIS A 163 30.23 -20.18 -24.92
N GLN A 164 29.03 -20.73 -25.07
CA GLN A 164 28.78 -21.97 -25.82
C GLN A 164 29.12 -21.85 -27.31
N LEU A 165 28.93 -20.68 -27.94
CA LEU A 165 29.29 -20.43 -29.31
C LEU A 165 30.79 -20.23 -29.51
N ARG A 166 31.48 -19.61 -28.53
CA ARG A 166 32.92 -19.31 -28.60
C ARG A 166 33.77 -20.58 -28.72
N THR A 167 33.39 -21.63 -27.95
CA THR A 167 34.19 -22.87 -27.89
C THR A 167 34.27 -23.60 -29.25
N PRO A 168 33.15 -23.94 -29.96
CA PRO A 168 33.19 -24.58 -31.26
C PRO A 168 33.80 -23.67 -32.34
N LEU A 169 33.56 -22.35 -32.23
CA LEU A 169 34.17 -21.39 -33.17
C LEU A 169 35.69 -21.35 -33.05
N ALA A 170 36.21 -21.27 -31.79
CA ALA A 170 37.65 -21.30 -31.60
C ALA A 170 38.30 -22.59 -32.08
N ALA A 171 37.64 -23.75 -31.87
CA ALA A 171 38.11 -25.02 -32.39
C ALA A 171 38.10 -25.07 -33.92
N ALA A 172 37.05 -24.57 -34.59
CA ALA A 172 36.97 -24.50 -36.03
C ALA A 172 38.10 -23.59 -36.60
N LEU A 173 38.32 -22.43 -36.00
CA LEU A 173 39.40 -21.53 -36.38
C LEU A 173 40.79 -22.16 -36.21
N LEU A 174 41.02 -22.92 -35.15
CA LEU A 174 42.27 -23.65 -34.93
C LEU A 174 42.52 -24.69 -36.03
N TYR A 175 41.52 -25.51 -36.37
CA TYR A 175 41.61 -26.50 -37.45
C TYR A 175 41.83 -25.82 -38.82
N THR A 176 41.18 -24.75 -39.13
CA THR A 176 41.36 -24.01 -40.38
C THR A 176 42.77 -23.34 -40.44
N ALA A 177 43.23 -22.77 -39.33
CA ALA A 177 44.57 -22.21 -39.24
C ALA A 177 45.64 -23.30 -39.48
N THR A 178 45.47 -24.51 -38.92
CA THR A 178 46.37 -25.63 -39.14
C THR A 178 46.41 -26.06 -40.62
N LEU A 179 45.24 -26.07 -41.30
CA LEU A 179 45.17 -26.38 -42.75
C LEU A 179 45.93 -25.38 -43.61
N VAL A 180 45.99 -24.12 -43.20
CA VAL A 180 46.64 -23.04 -44.00
C VAL A 180 48.13 -22.97 -43.72
N GLN A 181 48.55 -23.17 -42.47
CA GLN A 181 49.92 -22.90 -42.03
C GLN A 181 50.88 -24.11 -42.09
N GLN A 182 50.32 -25.32 -42.16
CA GLN A 182 51.14 -26.54 -42.13
C GLN A 182 51.11 -27.30 -43.46
N GLU A 183 52.27 -27.69 -43.93
CA GLU A 183 52.38 -28.66 -44.99
C GLU A 183 52.05 -30.05 -44.45
N MET A 184 51.07 -30.73 -45.02
CA MET A 184 50.56 -32.01 -44.55
C MET A 184 50.15 -32.91 -45.70
N GLY A 185 50.19 -34.20 -45.43
CA GLY A 185 49.75 -35.21 -46.41
C GLY A 185 48.22 -35.15 -46.69
N PRO A 186 47.75 -35.71 -47.79
CA PRO A 186 46.35 -35.67 -48.16
C PRO A 186 45.41 -36.24 -47.10
N ALA A 187 45.77 -37.33 -46.44
CA ALA A 187 44.96 -37.98 -45.36
C ALA A 187 44.78 -37.10 -44.14
N ASP A 188 45.86 -36.40 -43.71
CA ASP A 188 45.80 -35.49 -42.57
C ASP A 188 45.01 -34.22 -42.86
N ARG A 189 45.11 -33.71 -44.11
CA ARG A 189 44.33 -32.57 -44.59
C ARG A 189 42.85 -32.88 -44.58
N GLU A 190 42.47 -34.07 -45.06
CA GLU A 190 41.09 -34.51 -45.06
C GLU A 190 40.52 -34.69 -43.66
N ARG A 191 41.31 -35.30 -42.74
CA ARG A 191 40.94 -35.50 -41.33
C ARG A 191 40.71 -34.18 -40.62
N ILE A 192 41.63 -33.18 -40.75
CA ILE A 192 41.53 -31.87 -40.09
C ILE A 192 40.37 -31.08 -40.71
N GLY A 193 40.20 -31.10 -42.02
CA GLY A 193 39.05 -30.46 -42.70
C GLY A 193 37.73 -31.00 -42.26
N SER A 194 37.61 -32.33 -42.12
CA SER A 194 36.38 -32.96 -41.61
C SER A 194 36.06 -32.54 -40.18
N ARG A 195 37.06 -32.40 -39.29
CA ARG A 195 36.86 -31.89 -37.95
C ARG A 195 36.43 -30.42 -37.89
N ALA A 196 37.01 -29.57 -38.77
CA ALA A 196 36.58 -28.17 -38.88
C ALA A 196 35.11 -28.08 -39.29
N MET A 197 34.69 -28.86 -40.32
CA MET A 197 33.31 -28.91 -40.77
C MET A 197 32.34 -29.43 -39.71
N GLU A 198 32.73 -30.42 -38.91
CA GLU A 198 31.94 -30.94 -37.80
C GLU A 198 31.66 -29.84 -36.75
N ARG A 199 32.69 -29.03 -36.38
CA ARG A 199 32.53 -27.93 -35.43
C ARG A 199 31.64 -26.82 -35.98
N LEU A 200 31.75 -26.49 -37.26
CA LEU A 200 30.88 -25.49 -37.92
C LEU A 200 29.43 -25.95 -37.97
N ARG A 201 29.18 -27.23 -38.30
CA ARG A 201 27.82 -27.79 -38.29
C ARG A 201 27.22 -27.81 -36.90
N HIS A 202 28.03 -28.10 -35.87
CA HIS A 202 27.58 -28.05 -34.48
C HIS A 202 27.19 -26.61 -34.09
N LEU A 203 27.98 -25.62 -34.51
CA LEU A 203 27.71 -24.20 -34.28
C LEU A 203 26.42 -23.74 -34.99
N GLU A 204 26.23 -24.15 -36.25
CA GLU A 204 25.00 -23.89 -37.01
C GLU A 204 23.78 -24.46 -36.32
N LYS A 205 23.86 -25.68 -35.81
CA LYS A 205 22.78 -26.32 -35.03
C LYS A 205 22.46 -25.53 -33.75
N LEU A 206 23.48 -25.14 -32.96
CA LEU A 206 23.27 -24.33 -31.78
C LEU A 206 22.54 -23.03 -32.08
N ILE A 207 22.95 -22.32 -33.15
CA ILE A 207 22.28 -21.06 -33.54
C ILE A 207 20.85 -21.34 -33.98
N ARG A 208 20.58 -22.40 -34.72
CA ARG A 208 19.22 -22.76 -35.15
C ARG A 208 18.32 -23.10 -33.95
N ASP A 209 18.83 -23.88 -33.00
CA ASP A 209 18.10 -24.26 -31.79
C ASP A 209 17.78 -23.02 -30.94
N MET A 210 18.66 -22.00 -30.91
CA MET A 210 18.43 -20.72 -30.23
C MET A 210 17.37 -19.82 -30.89
N LEU A 211 17.21 -19.88 -32.20
CA LEU A 211 16.23 -19.07 -32.94
C LEU A 211 14.80 -19.65 -32.87
N LEU A 212 14.65 -20.86 -32.34
CA LEU A 212 13.36 -21.53 -32.15
C LEU A 212 12.74 -21.27 -30.76
N PHE A 213 13.47 -20.61 -29.85
CA PHE A 213 12.99 -20.12 -28.58
C PHE A 213 12.73 -18.60 -28.61
#